data_ac96db4ee65e5bab8959c7b285408564
#
_entry.id   ac96db4ee65e5bab8959c7b285408564
#
_cell.length_a   1.000
_cell.length_b   1.000
_cell.length_c   1.000
_cell.angle_alpha   90.00
_cell.angle_beta   90.00
_cell.angle_gamma   90.00
#
_symmetry.space_group_name_H-M   'P 1'
#
loop_
_entity.id
_entity.type
_entity.pdbx_description
1 polymer ?
#
loop_
_entity_poly.entity_id
_entity_poly.type
_entity_poly.pdbx_seq_one_letter_code
_entity_poly.pdbx_strand_id
1 'polypeptide(L)'
;MTTFLGLRDDEKAALFIDGANLYKAARNLGFDMDYKSLLAKAHDTCRLVRAYYYTAIQEEKSQDYSPLRPLVDWLDYNGYTMVTKTSREFTDAQGKRRFKGSIDIELAVDMMLLAPKLDHIVLFTGNGDFRRAIDAVQAQGVRVTVISTVKSSPPMASDELRRQADRFIDLADLESVIGRTASAGRKARPADEDEFDDDFEDDFEDDFEDID
;
A
#
# COMPACT_ATOMS: atom_id res chain seq x y z
N MET A 1 -6.49 4.11 26.31
CA MET A 1 -5.24 4.42 25.59
C MET A 1 -5.37 3.90 24.18
N THR A 2 -5.08 4.70 23.18
CA THR A 2 -5.10 4.25 21.78
C THR A 2 -3.83 3.43 21.55
N THR A 3 -3.97 2.14 21.33
CA THR A 3 -2.83 1.26 21.03
C THR A 3 -2.28 1.55 19.63
N PHE A 4 -0.97 1.33 19.45
CA PHE A 4 -0.32 1.51 18.14
C PHE A 4 -1.03 0.69 17.05
N LEU A 5 -1.44 1.30 15.96
CA LEU A 5 -2.20 0.71 14.84
C LEU A 5 -3.50 -0.01 15.24
N GLY A 6 -4.02 0.21 16.45
CA GLY A 6 -5.17 -0.51 16.98
C GLY A 6 -4.88 -1.96 17.41
N LEU A 7 -3.61 -2.35 17.44
CA LEU A 7 -3.13 -3.68 17.81
C LEU A 7 -3.25 -3.94 19.33
N ARG A 8 -3.31 -5.21 19.72
CA ARG A 8 -3.31 -5.67 21.11
C ARG A 8 -2.21 -6.72 21.30
N ASP A 9 -1.72 -6.87 22.50
CA ASP A 9 -0.58 -7.73 22.85
C ASP A 9 -0.86 -9.23 22.69
N ASP A 10 -2.11 -9.64 22.83
CA ASP A 10 -2.56 -11.03 22.68
C ASP A 10 -2.92 -11.41 21.24
N GLU A 11 -3.05 -10.43 20.32
CA GLU A 11 -3.49 -10.67 18.96
C GLU A 11 -2.37 -11.14 18.04
N LYS A 12 -2.68 -12.15 17.21
CA LYS A 12 -1.88 -12.48 16.02
C LYS A 12 -2.24 -11.53 14.91
N ALA A 13 -1.30 -10.68 14.53
CA ALA A 13 -1.54 -9.68 13.50
C ALA A 13 -0.56 -9.80 12.34
N ALA A 14 -0.97 -9.29 11.18
CA ALA A 14 -0.09 -9.09 10.03
C ALA A 14 -0.28 -7.70 9.45
N LEU A 15 0.82 -7.14 8.91
CA LEU A 15 0.83 -5.91 8.15
C LEU A 15 0.80 -6.25 6.67
N PHE A 16 -0.09 -5.61 5.92
CA PHE A 16 -0.18 -5.66 4.47
C PHE A 16 0.01 -4.25 3.94
N ILE A 17 1.12 -4.02 3.25
CA ILE A 17 1.54 -2.69 2.83
C ILE A 17 1.52 -2.60 1.32
N ASP A 18 0.57 -1.86 0.78
CA ASP A 18 0.59 -1.39 -0.60
C ASP A 18 1.64 -0.28 -0.72
N GLY A 19 2.82 -0.65 -1.23
CA GLY A 19 3.99 0.20 -1.20
C GLY A 19 3.83 1.48 -2.02
N ALA A 20 3.19 1.40 -3.18
CA ALA A 20 2.96 2.55 -4.04
C ALA A 20 1.98 3.54 -3.39
N ASN A 21 0.88 3.04 -2.84
CA ASN A 21 -0.13 3.86 -2.17
C ASN A 21 0.43 4.52 -0.91
N LEU A 22 1.13 3.76 -0.05
CA LEU A 22 1.75 4.28 1.17
C LEU A 22 2.80 5.35 0.86
N TYR A 23 3.66 5.12 -0.15
CA TYR A 23 4.67 6.09 -0.57
C TYR A 23 4.04 7.40 -1.03
N LYS A 24 3.02 7.32 -1.90
CA LYS A 24 2.29 8.50 -2.39
C LYS A 24 1.60 9.26 -1.25
N ALA A 25 0.97 8.53 -0.32
CA ALA A 25 0.31 9.13 0.85
C ALA A 25 1.29 9.87 1.77
N ALA A 26 2.43 9.26 2.11
CA ALA A 26 3.45 9.87 2.94
C ALA A 26 4.07 11.10 2.28
N ARG A 27 4.37 11.03 0.96
CA ARG A 27 4.86 12.18 0.18
C ARG A 27 3.87 13.34 0.15
N ASN A 28 2.59 13.05 -0.03
CA ASN A 28 1.55 14.09 -0.03
C ASN A 28 1.40 14.75 1.35
N LEU A 29 1.78 14.07 2.41
CA LEU A 29 1.82 14.60 3.78
C LEU A 29 3.15 15.28 4.13
N GLY A 30 4.18 15.14 3.29
CA GLY A 30 5.46 15.82 3.44
C GLY A 30 6.49 15.10 4.32
N PHE A 31 6.34 13.79 4.56
CA PHE A 31 7.31 13.01 5.31
C PHE A 31 7.71 11.70 4.62
N ASP A 32 8.83 11.12 5.05
CA ASP A 32 9.28 9.80 4.61
C ASP A 32 8.96 8.74 5.68
N MET A 33 8.69 7.51 5.24
CA MET A 33 8.36 6.41 6.15
C MET A 33 9.61 5.85 6.84
N ASP A 34 9.53 5.65 8.16
CA ASP A 34 10.48 4.86 8.93
C ASP A 34 9.98 3.41 9.09
N TYR A 35 10.27 2.59 8.10
CA TYR A 35 9.88 1.18 8.10
C TYR A 35 10.51 0.38 9.27
N LYS A 36 11.70 0.79 9.74
CA LYS A 36 12.34 0.15 10.90
C LYS A 36 11.53 0.38 12.18
N SER A 37 11.13 1.64 12.41
CA SER A 37 10.28 2.00 13.56
C SER A 37 8.90 1.37 13.47
N LEU A 38 8.31 1.31 12.26
CA LEU A 38 7.03 0.65 12.03
C LEU A 38 7.07 -0.82 12.45
N LEU A 39 8.07 -1.57 11.96
CA LEU A 39 8.20 -3.00 12.25
C LEU A 39 8.49 -3.26 13.73
N ALA A 40 9.42 -2.52 14.33
CA ALA A 40 9.78 -2.65 15.75
C ALA A 40 8.57 -2.41 16.65
N LYS A 41 7.82 -1.32 16.43
CA LYS A 41 6.62 -1.01 17.22
C LYS A 41 5.50 -2.02 17.04
N ALA A 42 5.33 -2.59 15.85
CA ALA A 42 4.36 -3.66 15.64
C ALA A 42 4.75 -4.92 16.42
N HIS A 43 6.04 -5.30 16.40
CA HIS A 43 6.55 -6.42 17.21
C HIS A 43 6.38 -6.21 18.72
N ASP A 44 6.58 -4.97 19.19
CA ASP A 44 6.44 -4.62 20.62
C ASP A 44 4.98 -4.59 21.08
N THR A 45 4.02 -4.47 20.15
CA THR A 45 2.61 -4.25 20.47
C THR A 45 1.75 -5.49 20.32
N CYS A 46 2.12 -6.45 19.45
CA CYS A 46 1.32 -7.63 19.17
C CYS A 46 2.18 -8.85 18.83
N ARG A 47 1.53 -9.99 18.64
CA ARG A 47 2.18 -11.19 18.09
C ARG A 47 2.23 -11.07 16.56
N LEU A 48 3.20 -10.29 16.05
CA LEU A 48 3.34 -10.06 14.63
C LEU A 48 3.71 -11.36 13.89
N VAL A 49 2.83 -11.81 13.00
CA VAL A 49 3.02 -13.03 12.20
C VAL A 49 3.87 -12.74 10.97
N ARG A 50 3.54 -11.66 10.23
CA ARG A 50 4.26 -11.20 9.03
C ARG A 50 4.04 -9.70 8.80
N ALA A 51 4.99 -9.09 8.14
CA ALA A 51 4.86 -7.76 7.54
C ALA A 51 5.15 -7.89 6.04
N TYR A 52 4.09 -7.86 5.22
CA TYR A 52 4.19 -7.93 3.77
C TYR A 52 4.34 -6.53 3.18
N TYR A 53 5.18 -6.41 2.18
CA TYR A 53 5.32 -5.20 1.38
C TYR A 53 5.15 -5.55 -0.11
N TYR A 54 4.14 -4.95 -0.73
CA TYR A 54 3.74 -5.20 -2.12
C TYR A 54 4.21 -4.03 -2.98
N THR A 55 4.93 -4.34 -4.06
CA THR A 55 5.35 -3.31 -5.01
C THR A 55 5.53 -3.86 -6.42
N ALA A 56 5.21 -3.04 -7.42
CA ALA A 56 5.54 -3.33 -8.79
C ALA A 56 6.96 -2.82 -9.09
N ILE A 57 7.76 -3.64 -9.75
CA ILE A 57 9.11 -3.30 -10.21
C ILE A 57 9.09 -3.24 -11.73
N GLN A 58 9.62 -2.17 -12.31
CA GLN A 58 9.72 -2.05 -13.77
C GLN A 58 10.70 -3.09 -14.33
N GLU A 59 10.34 -3.70 -15.48
CA GLU A 59 11.22 -4.62 -16.20
C GLU A 59 12.40 -3.83 -16.79
N GLU A 60 13.61 -4.16 -16.38
CA GLU A 60 14.84 -3.52 -16.84
C GLU A 60 15.07 -3.85 -18.32
N LYS A 61 14.80 -2.90 -19.22
CA LYS A 61 15.16 -3.01 -20.64
C LYS A 61 16.57 -2.48 -20.97
N SER A 62 17.23 -1.86 -20.00
CA SER A 62 18.57 -1.28 -20.10
C SER A 62 19.23 -1.20 -18.72
N GLN A 63 20.54 -0.93 -18.67
CA GLN A 63 21.37 -0.86 -17.45
C GLN A 63 20.92 0.18 -16.39
N ASP A 64 19.70 0.68 -16.48
CA ASP A 64 19.14 1.64 -15.54
C ASP A 64 18.57 0.92 -14.33
N TYR A 65 19.27 1.05 -13.22
CA TYR A 65 18.93 0.52 -11.92
C TYR A 65 17.60 1.11 -11.42
N SER A 66 16.59 0.28 -11.16
CA SER A 66 15.32 0.75 -10.60
C SER A 66 15.57 1.48 -9.28
N PRO A 67 15.11 2.75 -9.11
CA PRO A 67 15.32 3.52 -7.89
C PRO A 67 14.68 2.89 -6.64
N LEU A 68 13.75 1.95 -6.82
CA LEU A 68 13.11 1.22 -5.74
C LEU A 68 13.94 0.02 -5.24
N ARG A 69 14.91 -0.48 -6.03
CA ARG A 69 15.68 -1.67 -5.70
C ARG A 69 16.39 -1.59 -4.34
N PRO A 70 17.07 -0.48 -3.97
CA PRO A 70 17.70 -0.37 -2.66
C PRO A 70 16.72 -0.44 -1.49
N LEU A 71 15.50 0.08 -1.66
CA LEU A 71 14.46 -0.01 -0.64
C LEU A 71 13.93 -1.45 -0.52
N VAL A 72 13.68 -2.11 -1.65
CA VAL A 72 13.21 -3.51 -1.69
C VAL A 72 14.22 -4.42 -1.02
N ASP A 73 15.51 -4.33 -1.40
CA ASP A 73 16.59 -5.13 -0.82
C ASP A 73 16.72 -4.85 0.69
N TRP A 74 16.64 -3.58 1.11
CA TRP A 74 16.71 -3.23 2.51
C TRP A 74 15.52 -3.80 3.31
N LEU A 75 14.30 -3.72 2.80
CA LEU A 75 13.10 -4.25 3.45
C LEU A 75 13.19 -5.77 3.62
N ASP A 76 13.60 -6.49 2.58
CA ASP A 76 13.78 -7.95 2.61
C ASP A 76 14.79 -8.38 3.68
N TYR A 77 15.94 -7.69 3.77
CA TYR A 77 16.94 -7.95 4.82
C TYR A 77 16.48 -7.56 6.23
N ASN A 78 15.49 -6.69 6.37
CA ASN A 78 15.05 -6.16 7.66
C ASN A 78 13.70 -6.74 8.15
N GLY A 79 13.30 -7.91 7.64
CA GLY A 79 12.21 -8.70 8.20
C GLY A 79 10.84 -8.45 7.56
N TYR A 80 10.78 -7.73 6.46
CA TYR A 80 9.60 -7.66 5.62
C TYR A 80 9.55 -8.85 4.66
N THR A 81 8.37 -9.32 4.35
CA THR A 81 8.16 -10.31 3.29
C THR A 81 7.82 -9.54 2.01
N MET A 82 8.74 -9.56 1.05
CA MET A 82 8.56 -8.83 -0.21
C MET A 82 7.70 -9.62 -1.19
N VAL A 83 6.67 -8.97 -1.70
CA VAL A 83 5.88 -9.47 -2.84
C VAL A 83 6.07 -8.49 -3.97
N THR A 84 6.77 -8.92 -5.02
CA THR A 84 7.10 -8.07 -6.16
C THR A 84 6.46 -8.59 -7.43
N LYS A 85 6.01 -7.70 -8.29
CA LYS A 85 5.47 -8.03 -9.62
C LYS A 85 6.19 -7.19 -10.66
N THR A 86 6.65 -7.83 -11.73
CA THR A 86 7.24 -7.09 -12.83
C THR A 86 6.14 -6.38 -13.62
N SER A 87 6.19 -5.04 -13.64
CA SER A 87 5.32 -4.24 -14.49
C SER A 87 5.87 -4.17 -15.91
N ARG A 88 4.98 -4.36 -16.90
CA ARG A 88 5.35 -4.28 -18.32
C ARG A 88 4.97 -2.92 -18.87
N GLU A 89 5.93 -2.27 -19.49
CA GLU A 89 5.69 -1.05 -20.25
C GLU A 89 4.96 -1.41 -21.55
N PHE A 90 3.89 -0.68 -21.85
CA PHE A 90 3.23 -0.71 -23.16
C PHE A 90 2.96 0.73 -23.60
N THR A 91 2.85 0.92 -24.91
CA THR A 91 2.51 2.21 -25.48
C THR A 91 1.03 2.16 -25.88
N ASP A 92 0.24 3.09 -25.37
CA ASP A 92 -1.18 3.20 -25.71
C ASP A 92 -1.39 3.68 -27.16
N ALA A 93 -2.65 3.70 -27.61
CA ALA A 93 -3.01 4.12 -28.96
C ALA A 93 -2.67 5.60 -29.24
N GLN A 94 -2.44 6.41 -28.22
CA GLN A 94 -2.03 7.80 -28.29
C GLN A 94 -0.51 8.00 -28.27
N GLY A 95 0.27 6.90 -28.22
CA GLY A 95 1.73 6.94 -28.15
C GLY A 95 2.30 7.24 -26.77
N LYS A 96 1.46 7.30 -25.72
CA LYS A 96 1.89 7.51 -24.33
C LYS A 96 2.38 6.19 -23.73
N ARG A 97 3.49 6.22 -23.00
CA ARG A 97 3.99 5.05 -22.25
C ARG A 97 3.13 4.85 -21.02
N ARG A 98 2.64 3.63 -20.85
CA ARG A 98 1.87 3.22 -19.68
C ARG A 98 2.45 1.93 -19.09
N PHE A 99 2.28 1.74 -17.78
CA PHE A 99 2.74 0.54 -17.08
C PHE A 99 1.52 -0.30 -16.69
N LYS A 100 1.52 -1.58 -17.06
CA LYS A 100 0.50 -2.54 -16.68
C LYS A 100 1.06 -3.49 -15.64
N GLY A 101 0.47 -3.52 -14.44
CA GLY A 101 0.92 -4.43 -13.38
C GLY A 101 0.49 -3.98 -11.99
N SER A 102 -0.84 -3.89 -11.75
CA SER A 102 -1.34 -3.79 -10.38
C SER A 102 -0.98 -5.04 -9.59
N ILE A 103 -0.61 -4.88 -8.33
CA ILE A 103 -0.28 -5.95 -7.38
C ILE A 103 -1.43 -6.20 -6.40
N ASP A 104 -2.58 -5.58 -6.61
CA ASP A 104 -3.74 -5.60 -5.71
C ASP A 104 -4.33 -6.99 -5.56
N ILE A 105 -4.30 -7.78 -6.64
CA ILE A 105 -4.81 -9.16 -6.63
C ILE A 105 -3.96 -10.03 -5.70
N GLU A 106 -2.63 -9.94 -5.79
CA GLU A 106 -1.70 -10.67 -4.95
C GLU A 106 -1.93 -10.29 -3.48
N LEU A 107 -2.04 -9.00 -3.17
CA LEU A 107 -2.32 -8.52 -1.82
C LEU A 107 -3.66 -9.04 -1.29
N ALA A 108 -4.74 -8.94 -2.07
CA ALA A 108 -6.06 -9.42 -1.68
C ALA A 108 -6.09 -10.94 -1.44
N VAL A 109 -5.43 -11.71 -2.31
CA VAL A 109 -5.33 -13.17 -2.17
C VAL A 109 -4.55 -13.55 -0.92
N ASP A 110 -3.40 -12.92 -0.66
CA ASP A 110 -2.59 -13.20 0.52
C ASP A 110 -3.31 -12.84 1.81
N MET A 111 -4.08 -11.72 1.83
CA MET A 111 -4.96 -11.39 2.96
C MET A 111 -5.95 -12.52 3.26
N MET A 112 -6.65 -13.03 2.24
CA MET A 112 -7.63 -14.10 2.40
C MET A 112 -6.99 -15.43 2.82
N LEU A 113 -5.83 -15.78 2.29
CA LEU A 113 -5.11 -17.02 2.62
C LEU A 113 -4.57 -17.01 4.06
N LEU A 114 -4.15 -15.84 4.55
CA LEU A 114 -3.59 -15.72 5.89
C LEU A 114 -4.65 -15.47 6.96
N ALA A 115 -5.81 -14.93 6.60
CA ALA A 115 -6.90 -14.57 7.51
C ALA A 115 -7.24 -15.68 8.54
N PRO A 116 -7.33 -16.98 8.19
CA PRO A 116 -7.66 -18.03 9.17
C PRO A 116 -6.62 -18.21 10.29
N LYS A 117 -5.45 -17.57 10.19
CA LYS A 117 -4.36 -17.64 11.17
C LYS A 117 -4.18 -16.37 11.97
N LEU A 118 -5.00 -15.35 11.70
CA LEU A 118 -4.88 -14.02 12.26
C LEU A 118 -6.12 -13.62 13.06
N ASP A 119 -5.90 -12.75 14.03
CA ASP A 119 -6.95 -12.04 14.76
C ASP A 119 -7.13 -10.62 14.19
N HIS A 120 -6.07 -10.05 13.57
CA HIS A 120 -6.07 -8.67 13.10
C HIS A 120 -5.19 -8.49 11.86
N ILE A 121 -5.71 -7.77 10.87
CA ILE A 121 -4.99 -7.31 9.68
C ILE A 121 -4.87 -5.79 9.76
N VAL A 122 -3.65 -5.27 9.55
CA VAL A 122 -3.40 -3.84 9.34
C VAL A 122 -3.05 -3.65 7.87
N LEU A 123 -3.91 -2.96 7.15
CA LEU A 123 -3.81 -2.72 5.71
C LEU A 123 -3.45 -1.26 5.44
N PHE A 124 -2.30 -1.05 4.80
CA PHE A 124 -1.83 0.27 4.37
C PHE A 124 -2.19 0.49 2.90
N THR A 125 -3.35 1.06 2.65
CA THR A 125 -3.83 1.44 1.31
C THR A 125 -4.99 2.42 1.42
N GLY A 126 -5.19 3.23 0.40
CA GLY A 126 -6.39 4.08 0.25
C GLY A 126 -7.34 3.58 -0.85
N ASN A 127 -6.95 2.52 -1.57
CA ASN A 127 -7.68 2.01 -2.72
C ASN A 127 -8.99 1.32 -2.31
N GLY A 128 -10.13 1.84 -2.80
CA GLY A 128 -11.47 1.33 -2.53
C GLY A 128 -11.73 -0.10 -3.03
N ASP A 129 -10.96 -0.58 -4.00
CA ASP A 129 -11.11 -1.93 -4.57
C ASP A 129 -10.90 -3.04 -3.53
N PHE A 130 -10.14 -2.75 -2.47
CA PHE A 130 -9.95 -3.68 -1.37
C PHE A 130 -11.18 -3.88 -0.47
N ARG A 131 -12.25 -3.09 -0.64
CA ARG A 131 -13.47 -3.22 0.15
C ARG A 131 -13.99 -4.66 0.21
N ARG A 132 -14.04 -5.37 -0.92
CA ARG A 132 -14.50 -6.77 -0.96
C ARG A 132 -13.54 -7.75 -0.30
N ALA A 133 -12.24 -7.53 -0.38
CA ALA A 133 -11.26 -8.34 0.34
C ALA A 133 -11.40 -8.14 1.85
N ILE A 134 -11.60 -6.91 2.32
CA ILE A 134 -11.86 -6.60 3.73
C ILE A 134 -13.12 -7.30 4.22
N ASP A 135 -14.23 -7.19 3.50
CA ASP A 135 -15.50 -7.85 3.83
C ASP A 135 -15.31 -9.38 3.97
N ALA A 136 -14.56 -9.99 3.05
CA ALA A 136 -14.29 -11.43 3.05
C ALA A 136 -13.45 -11.90 4.24
N VAL A 137 -12.47 -11.12 4.70
CA VAL A 137 -11.67 -11.47 5.88
C VAL A 137 -12.41 -11.18 7.19
N GLN A 138 -13.22 -10.12 7.24
CA GLN A 138 -14.09 -9.80 8.37
C GLN A 138 -15.14 -10.90 8.58
N ALA A 139 -15.68 -11.47 7.50
CA ALA A 139 -16.59 -12.62 7.58
C ALA A 139 -15.96 -13.88 8.23
N GLN A 140 -14.62 -13.93 8.29
CA GLN A 140 -13.86 -14.98 8.98
C GLN A 140 -13.55 -14.62 10.45
N GLY A 141 -14.04 -13.47 10.94
CA GLY A 141 -13.82 -12.99 12.31
C GLY A 141 -12.53 -12.20 12.51
N VAL A 142 -11.83 -11.83 11.44
CA VAL A 142 -10.59 -11.04 11.50
C VAL A 142 -10.93 -9.56 11.51
N ARG A 143 -10.35 -8.81 12.44
CA ARG A 143 -10.47 -7.34 12.46
C ARG A 143 -9.55 -6.72 11.41
N VAL A 144 -10.00 -5.63 10.80
CA VAL A 144 -9.20 -4.91 9.81
C VAL A 144 -9.06 -3.43 10.20
N THR A 145 -7.82 -3.01 10.42
CA THR A 145 -7.47 -1.59 10.53
C THR A 145 -6.90 -1.12 9.19
N VAL A 146 -7.47 -0.05 8.64
CA VAL A 146 -6.96 0.59 7.43
C VAL A 146 -6.15 1.83 7.80
N ILE A 147 -4.96 1.96 7.20
CA ILE A 147 -4.07 3.12 7.33
C ILE A 147 -3.96 3.81 5.97
N SER A 148 -4.42 5.05 5.92
CA SER A 148 -4.29 5.94 4.76
C SER A 148 -4.52 7.37 5.23
N THR A 149 -4.71 8.33 4.33
CA THR A 149 -4.96 9.71 4.74
C THR A 149 -6.11 10.36 4.01
N VAL A 150 -6.85 11.20 4.72
CA VAL A 150 -7.81 12.15 4.17
C VAL A 150 -7.32 13.60 4.35
N LYS A 151 -6.16 13.79 4.96
CA LYS A 151 -5.57 15.11 5.25
C LYS A 151 -4.68 15.61 4.11
N SER A 152 -4.39 14.76 3.11
CA SER A 152 -3.72 15.20 1.87
C SER A 152 -4.70 15.83 0.88
N SER A 153 -4.18 16.55 -0.11
CA SER A 153 -4.97 17.11 -1.19
C SER A 153 -4.40 16.62 -2.55
N PRO A 154 -5.14 15.76 -3.29
CA PRO A 154 -6.43 15.16 -2.94
C PRO A 154 -6.32 14.14 -1.79
N PRO A 155 -7.46 13.78 -1.15
CA PRO A 155 -7.51 12.68 -0.19
C PRO A 155 -7.11 11.35 -0.85
N MET A 156 -6.33 10.53 -0.12
CA MET A 156 -5.86 9.22 -0.63
C MET A 156 -6.78 8.07 -0.25
N ALA A 157 -7.53 8.20 0.85
CA ALA A 157 -8.44 7.16 1.29
C ALA A 157 -9.84 7.33 0.68
N SER A 158 -10.37 6.28 0.04
CA SER A 158 -11.76 6.25 -0.43
C SER A 158 -12.74 6.17 0.75
N ASP A 159 -13.92 6.79 0.59
CA ASP A 159 -14.97 6.74 1.60
C ASP A 159 -15.51 5.32 1.82
N GLU A 160 -15.56 4.52 0.77
CA GLU A 160 -16.03 3.14 0.84
C GLU A 160 -15.10 2.28 1.70
N LEU A 161 -13.78 2.42 1.51
CA LEU A 161 -12.78 1.71 2.28
C LEU A 161 -12.84 2.09 3.76
N ARG A 162 -12.99 3.39 4.05
CA ARG A 162 -13.11 3.90 5.42
C ARG A 162 -14.34 3.37 6.15
N ARG A 163 -15.46 3.22 5.45
CA ARG A 163 -16.71 2.68 6.03
C ARG A 163 -16.65 1.17 6.25
N GLN A 164 -15.89 0.45 5.42
CA GLN A 164 -15.75 -1.00 5.53
C GLN A 164 -14.81 -1.40 6.66
N ALA A 165 -13.76 -0.62 6.92
CA ALA A 165 -12.77 -0.94 7.95
C ALA A 165 -13.38 -0.95 9.36
N ASP A 166 -12.97 -1.90 10.23
CA ASP A 166 -13.32 -1.89 11.66
C ASP A 166 -12.69 -0.68 12.36
N ARG A 167 -11.56 -0.21 11.81
CA ARG A 167 -10.89 0.99 12.26
C ARG A 167 -10.16 1.67 11.11
N PHE A 168 -10.28 2.98 11.04
CA PHE A 168 -9.45 3.83 10.18
C PHE A 168 -8.52 4.67 11.04
N ILE A 169 -7.24 4.72 10.67
CA ILE A 169 -6.24 5.59 11.28
C ILE A 169 -5.64 6.45 10.18
N ASP A 170 -5.66 7.76 10.38
CA ASP A 170 -5.02 8.66 9.42
C ASP A 170 -3.50 8.58 9.54
N LEU A 171 -2.82 8.40 8.41
CA LEU A 171 -1.37 8.26 8.35
C LEU A 171 -0.65 9.50 8.93
N ALA A 172 -1.24 10.70 8.79
CA ALA A 172 -0.69 11.92 9.37
C ALA A 172 -0.60 11.86 10.90
N ASP A 173 -1.50 11.12 11.57
CA ASP A 173 -1.47 10.98 13.03
C ASP A 173 -0.35 10.04 13.51
N LEU A 174 0.29 9.34 12.58
CA LEU A 174 1.40 8.42 12.84
C LEU A 174 2.78 9.04 12.55
N GLU A 175 2.85 10.22 11.94
CA GLU A 175 4.11 10.88 11.54
C GLU A 175 5.14 10.93 12.68
N SER A 176 4.74 11.33 13.88
CA SER A 176 5.64 11.41 15.03
C SER A 176 6.22 10.07 15.48
N VAL A 177 5.64 8.96 15.03
CA VAL A 177 5.96 7.59 15.47
C VAL A 177 6.71 6.80 14.40
N ILE A 178 6.30 6.93 13.15
CA ILE A 178 6.83 6.20 12.00
C ILE A 178 7.27 7.11 10.83
N GLY A 179 7.29 8.42 11.04
CA GLY A 179 7.85 9.38 10.10
C GLY A 179 9.34 9.57 10.33
N ARG A 180 10.09 9.76 9.24
CA ARG A 180 11.43 10.34 9.29
C ARG A 180 11.33 11.82 9.00
N THR A 181 11.88 12.64 9.88
CA THR A 181 12.20 14.02 9.51
C THR A 181 13.14 13.98 8.31
N ALA A 182 12.75 14.62 7.20
CA ALA A 182 13.63 14.75 6.05
C ALA A 182 14.99 15.27 6.54
N SER A 183 16.03 14.43 6.46
CA SER A 183 17.37 14.86 6.84
C SER A 183 17.73 16.05 5.95
N ALA A 184 18.11 17.17 6.56
CA ALA A 184 18.44 18.45 5.93
C ALA A 184 19.67 18.37 4.98
N GLY A 185 19.71 17.43 4.07
CA GLY A 185 20.81 17.14 3.18
C GLY A 185 20.43 16.66 1.79
N ARG A 186 19.19 16.25 1.58
CA ARG A 186 18.71 15.95 0.23
C ARG A 186 17.95 17.15 -0.29
N LYS A 187 18.64 18.01 -1.08
CA LYS A 187 17.96 18.92 -1.99
C LYS A 187 16.89 18.14 -2.69
N ALA A 188 15.64 18.63 -2.62
CA ALA A 188 14.56 18.15 -3.44
C ALA A 188 15.11 18.03 -4.86
N ARG A 189 15.28 16.80 -5.35
CA ARG A 189 15.41 16.60 -6.78
C ARG A 189 14.12 17.17 -7.35
N PRO A 190 14.19 17.98 -8.42
CA PRO A 190 12.98 18.35 -9.12
C PRO A 190 12.21 17.06 -9.36
N ALA A 191 10.91 17.10 -9.17
CA ALA A 191 10.02 16.07 -9.61
C ALA A 191 10.27 15.93 -11.12
N ASP A 192 11.13 14.99 -11.50
CA ASP A 192 11.04 14.40 -12.80
C ASP A 192 9.67 13.75 -12.79
N GLU A 193 8.82 14.29 -13.62
CA GLU A 193 7.45 13.90 -13.90
C GLU A 193 7.43 12.46 -14.43
N ASP A 194 7.72 11.51 -13.57
CA ASP A 194 7.40 10.11 -13.80
C ASP A 194 6.00 9.89 -13.23
N GLU A 195 5.09 10.31 -14.07
CA GLU A 195 3.67 10.05 -14.11
C GLU A 195 3.35 8.59 -13.76
N PHE A 196 3.07 8.32 -12.47
CA PHE A 196 2.10 7.32 -12.10
C PHE A 196 0.73 7.98 -12.23
N ASP A 197 0.29 8.20 -13.46
CA ASP A 197 -1.07 8.59 -13.74
C ASP A 197 -1.99 7.42 -13.39
N ASP A 198 -2.72 7.55 -12.28
CA ASP A 198 -3.94 6.83 -11.95
C ASP A 198 -5.09 7.35 -12.81
N ASP A 199 -4.98 7.28 -14.13
CA ASP A 199 -6.11 7.40 -15.03
C ASP A 199 -6.67 6.01 -15.32
N PHE A 200 -7.25 5.39 -14.30
CA PHE A 200 -8.34 4.43 -14.49
C PHE A 200 -9.63 5.24 -14.57
N GLU A 201 -9.82 6.00 -15.63
CA GLU A 201 -11.15 6.38 -16.06
C GLU A 201 -11.78 5.18 -16.78
N ASP A 202 -12.98 4.83 -16.31
CA ASP A 202 -13.89 3.85 -16.85
C ASP A 202 -14.11 4.06 -18.36
N ASP A 203 -13.40 3.31 -19.21
CA ASP A 203 -13.81 3.07 -20.58
C ASP A 203 -14.50 1.69 -20.66
N PHE A 204 -15.65 1.59 -19.97
CA PHE A 204 -16.67 0.60 -20.25
C PHE A 204 -17.93 1.32 -20.70
N GLU A 205 -17.88 1.95 -21.85
CA GLU A 205 -19.08 2.30 -22.61
C GLU A 205 -18.96 1.68 -24.02
N ASP A 206 -19.98 0.86 -24.32
CA ASP A 206 -20.51 0.52 -25.64
C ASP A 206 -19.68 -0.37 -26.59
N ASP A 207 -19.81 -1.69 -26.38
CA ASP A 207 -19.83 -2.64 -27.48
C ASP A 207 -20.87 -3.76 -27.23
N PHE A 208 -22.14 -3.37 -27.11
CA PHE A 208 -23.28 -4.29 -27.23
C PHE A 208 -24.41 -3.64 -28.06
N GLU A 209 -24.12 -3.36 -29.32
CA GLU A 209 -25.17 -3.27 -30.34
C GLU A 209 -24.73 -4.09 -31.55
N ASP A 210 -25.72 -4.89 -32.03
CA ASP A 210 -25.77 -5.66 -33.28
C ASP A 210 -25.26 -7.10 -33.24
N ILE A 211 -26.12 -7.99 -32.74
CA ILE A 211 -26.30 -9.32 -33.37
C ILE A 211 -27.81 -9.51 -33.60
N ASP A 212 -28.24 -9.24 -34.81
CA ASP A 212 -29.44 -9.81 -35.42
C ASP A 212 -29.20 -11.28 -35.79
#